data_4426273003121f8e2d2d4fc8b433ac3f
#
_entry.id   4426273003121f8e2d2d4fc8b433ac3f
#
_cell.length_a   1.000
_cell.length_b   1.000
_cell.length_c   1.000
_cell.angle_alpha   90.00
_cell.angle_beta   90.00
_cell.angle_gamma   90.00
#
_symmetry.space_group_name_H-M   'P 1'
#
loop_
_entity.id
_entity.type
_entity.pdbx_description
1 polymer ?
#
loop_
_entity_poly.entity_id
_entity_poly.type
_entity_poly.pdbx_seq_one_letter_code
_entity_poly.pdbx_strand_id
1 'polypeptide(L)'
;TLGVLVPIPAMGVDKPSDSVSTSMTATPQDIIDDWHKPHPVPPLSGTMPAGTHAATAADMQKFVTKNWVSAVSTAKLDFTQSKLYKGNEAEFRTTFRKAEQKFNGDVPDTARTFGGGSTCRGSLVLVWFENDNVMRFIDAGPTIAVGCQKEVEEQDRELQTYLKQSTIYFNEVGDHMYLKRASDGAVSHWKLANAETVNRS
;
A
#
# COMPACT_ATOMS: atom_id res chain seq x y z
N THR A 1 -72.23 -41.43 -24.57
CA THR A 1 -71.22 -40.77 -23.71
C THR A 1 -70.54 -39.70 -24.52
N LEU A 2 -70.91 -38.44 -24.26
CA LEU A 2 -70.35 -37.23 -24.88
C LEU A 2 -68.98 -36.95 -24.31
N GLY A 3 -67.94 -36.90 -25.16
CA GLY A 3 -66.60 -36.42 -24.81
C GLY A 3 -66.55 -34.90 -24.93
N VAL A 4 -66.25 -34.21 -23.83
CA VAL A 4 -66.02 -32.77 -23.80
C VAL A 4 -64.57 -32.49 -24.19
N LEU A 5 -64.37 -31.81 -25.31
CA LEU A 5 -63.10 -31.27 -25.72
C LEU A 5 -62.84 -29.96 -24.96
N VAL A 6 -61.76 -29.94 -24.11
CA VAL A 6 -61.27 -28.75 -23.44
C VAL A 6 -60.22 -28.08 -24.34
N PRO A 7 -60.35 -26.78 -24.70
CA PRO A 7 -59.33 -26.09 -25.48
C PRO A 7 -58.11 -25.76 -24.62
N ILE A 8 -56.93 -26.05 -25.15
CA ILE A 8 -55.62 -25.69 -24.58
C ILE A 8 -55.34 -24.22 -24.88
N PRO A 9 -55.03 -23.36 -23.89
CA PRO A 9 -54.64 -22.00 -24.19
C PRO A 9 -53.23 -21.99 -24.84
N ALA A 10 -53.11 -21.22 -25.91
CA ALA A 10 -51.83 -20.99 -26.60
C ALA A 10 -50.85 -20.26 -25.67
N MET A 11 -49.71 -20.87 -25.39
CA MET A 11 -48.60 -20.23 -24.73
C MET A 11 -48.02 -19.16 -25.64
N GLY A 12 -48.10 -17.90 -25.22
CA GLY A 12 -47.38 -16.81 -25.84
C GLY A 12 -45.89 -17.02 -25.72
N VAL A 13 -45.19 -17.03 -26.84
CA VAL A 13 -43.73 -17.04 -26.89
C VAL A 13 -43.28 -15.64 -26.56
N ASP A 14 -42.80 -15.43 -25.33
CA ASP A 14 -42.09 -14.22 -24.98
C ASP A 14 -40.81 -14.12 -25.78
N LYS A 15 -40.75 -13.13 -26.64
CA LYS A 15 -39.58 -12.76 -27.42
C LYS A 15 -38.49 -12.29 -26.44
N PRO A 16 -37.29 -12.87 -26.43
CA PRO A 16 -36.21 -12.37 -25.59
C PRO A 16 -35.89 -10.95 -26.04
N SER A 17 -36.00 -10.03 -25.07
CA SER A 17 -35.54 -8.66 -25.23
C SER A 17 -34.01 -8.69 -25.26
N ASP A 18 -33.47 -8.57 -26.49
CA ASP A 18 -32.05 -8.32 -26.68
C ASP A 18 -31.70 -6.97 -26.07
N SER A 19 -31.28 -7.00 -24.77
CA SER A 19 -30.57 -5.91 -24.20
C SER A 19 -29.17 -5.85 -24.83
N VAL A 20 -29.05 -5.11 -25.93
CA VAL A 20 -27.77 -4.74 -26.51
C VAL A 20 -27.02 -3.95 -25.47
N SER A 21 -26.13 -4.62 -24.74
CA SER A 21 -25.12 -3.99 -23.91
C SER A 21 -24.18 -3.27 -24.85
N THR A 22 -24.43 -1.97 -25.06
CA THR A 22 -23.54 -1.10 -25.82
C THR A 22 -22.28 -0.92 -24.95
N SER A 23 -21.30 -1.77 -25.18
CA SER A 23 -19.94 -1.56 -24.66
C SER A 23 -19.42 -0.29 -25.33
N MET A 24 -19.54 0.84 -24.63
CA MET A 24 -18.94 2.10 -25.06
C MET A 24 -17.43 1.94 -24.97
N THR A 25 -16.78 1.72 -26.10
CA THR A 25 -15.33 1.78 -26.21
C THR A 25 -14.93 3.25 -26.02
N ALA A 26 -14.24 3.55 -24.93
CA ALA A 26 -13.74 4.90 -24.66
C ALA A 26 -12.87 5.38 -25.83
N THR A 27 -13.08 6.62 -26.28
CA THR A 27 -12.24 7.25 -27.30
C THR A 27 -10.88 7.65 -26.67
N PRO A 28 -9.81 7.82 -27.48
CA PRO A 28 -8.55 8.35 -26.96
C PRO A 28 -8.70 9.67 -26.23
N GLN A 29 -9.62 10.54 -26.65
CA GLN A 29 -9.88 11.82 -26.00
C GLN A 29 -10.58 11.62 -24.64
N ASP A 30 -11.52 10.69 -24.53
CA ASP A 30 -12.18 10.35 -23.26
C ASP A 30 -11.16 9.86 -22.23
N ILE A 31 -10.16 9.08 -22.67
CA ILE A 31 -9.07 8.59 -21.81
C ILE A 31 -8.20 9.77 -21.34
N ILE A 32 -7.86 10.69 -22.23
CA ILE A 32 -7.06 11.89 -21.89
C ILE A 32 -7.83 12.79 -20.93
N ASP A 33 -9.12 13.01 -21.17
CA ASP A 33 -9.98 13.86 -20.34
C ASP A 33 -10.19 13.23 -18.96
N ASP A 34 -10.32 11.89 -18.88
CA ASP A 34 -10.40 11.19 -17.61
C ASP A 34 -9.09 11.27 -16.81
N TRP A 35 -7.95 11.23 -17.51
CA TRP A 35 -6.63 11.36 -16.89
C TRP A 35 -6.40 12.72 -16.24
N HIS A 36 -7.06 13.77 -16.75
CA HIS A 36 -6.99 15.14 -16.20
C HIS A 36 -8.02 15.41 -15.10
N LYS A 37 -8.99 14.49 -14.89
CA LYS A 37 -9.92 14.63 -13.77
C LYS A 37 -9.23 14.34 -12.45
N PRO A 38 -9.57 15.09 -11.38
CA PRO A 38 -9.10 14.76 -10.05
C PRO A 38 -9.61 13.36 -9.67
N HIS A 39 -8.72 12.43 -9.35
CA HIS A 39 -9.05 11.15 -8.77
C HIS A 39 -8.72 11.22 -7.27
N PRO A 40 -9.70 11.47 -6.40
CA PRO A 40 -9.44 11.60 -4.98
C PRO A 40 -8.84 10.30 -4.44
N VAL A 41 -7.68 10.42 -3.81
CA VAL A 41 -7.00 9.32 -3.15
C VAL A 41 -7.33 9.41 -1.66
N PRO A 42 -7.86 8.34 -1.04
CA PRO A 42 -8.22 8.38 0.37
C PRO A 42 -6.98 8.60 1.23
N PRO A 43 -7.12 9.28 2.39
CA PRO A 43 -6.03 9.42 3.34
C PRO A 43 -5.61 8.04 3.88
N LEU A 44 -4.33 7.90 4.24
CA LEU A 44 -3.82 6.67 4.86
C LEU A 44 -4.32 6.48 6.29
N SER A 45 -4.77 7.55 6.93
CA SER A 45 -5.26 7.53 8.31
C SER A 45 -6.52 6.69 8.46
N GLY A 46 -6.56 5.88 9.51
CA GLY A 46 -7.66 5.01 9.88
C GLY A 46 -7.74 4.81 11.38
N THR A 47 -8.51 3.83 11.81
CA THR A 47 -8.64 3.45 13.22
C THR A 47 -7.95 2.12 13.49
N MET A 48 -7.37 2.00 14.67
CA MET A 48 -6.79 0.76 15.15
C MET A 48 -7.84 -0.01 15.94
N PRO A 49 -8.19 -1.25 15.55
CA PRO A 49 -9.17 -2.06 16.26
C PRO A 49 -8.69 -2.43 17.67
N ALA A 50 -9.63 -2.77 18.54
CA ALA A 50 -9.32 -3.43 19.80
C ALA A 50 -8.65 -4.80 19.53
N GLY A 51 -7.79 -5.24 20.46
CA GLY A 51 -7.08 -6.53 20.33
C GLY A 51 -5.78 -6.45 19.52
N THR A 52 -5.36 -5.26 19.08
CA THR A 52 -4.00 -5.07 18.54
C THR A 52 -2.98 -5.00 19.66
N HIS A 53 -1.78 -5.47 19.38
CA HIS A 53 -0.65 -5.41 20.29
C HIS A 53 0.56 -4.71 19.63
N ALA A 54 1.43 -4.12 20.46
CA ALA A 54 2.70 -3.59 19.96
C ALA A 54 3.55 -4.72 19.38
N ALA A 55 4.21 -4.46 18.26
CA ALA A 55 4.99 -5.48 17.55
C ALA A 55 6.01 -6.14 18.48
N THR A 56 6.02 -7.47 18.45
CA THR A 56 7.04 -8.31 19.08
C THR A 56 8.20 -8.54 18.12
N ALA A 57 9.30 -9.13 18.63
CA ALA A 57 10.42 -9.52 17.77
C ALA A 57 9.99 -10.47 16.62
N ALA A 58 9.06 -11.39 16.89
CA ALA A 58 8.50 -12.29 15.88
C ALA A 58 7.68 -11.54 14.81
N ASP A 59 6.85 -10.58 15.23
CA ASP A 59 6.09 -9.72 14.33
C ASP A 59 7.03 -8.89 13.45
N MET A 60 8.12 -8.36 14.03
CA MET A 60 9.11 -7.59 13.30
C MET A 60 9.84 -8.42 12.23
N GLN A 61 10.14 -9.68 12.51
CA GLN A 61 10.70 -10.59 11.48
C GLN A 61 9.74 -10.75 10.30
N LYS A 62 8.45 -10.86 10.57
CA LYS A 62 7.43 -10.90 9.53
C LYS A 62 7.31 -9.56 8.78
N PHE A 63 7.31 -8.45 9.52
CA PHE A 63 7.22 -7.11 8.95
C PHE A 63 8.33 -6.83 7.93
N VAL A 64 9.59 -7.08 8.31
CA VAL A 64 10.77 -6.72 7.52
C VAL A 64 11.11 -7.70 6.39
N THR A 65 10.29 -8.71 6.16
CA THR A 65 10.50 -9.74 5.10
C THR A 65 9.36 -9.84 4.11
N LYS A 66 8.29 -9.09 4.30
CA LYS A 66 7.05 -9.21 3.51
C LYS A 66 6.68 -7.89 2.84
N ASN A 67 5.73 -7.98 1.93
CA ASN A 67 5.06 -6.84 1.34
C ASN A 67 3.78 -6.52 2.07
N TRP A 68 3.57 -5.22 2.31
CA TRP A 68 2.38 -4.69 2.93
C TRP A 68 1.71 -3.71 1.98
N VAL A 69 0.39 -3.79 1.88
CA VAL A 69 -0.43 -2.90 1.05
C VAL A 69 -1.34 -2.11 1.96
N SER A 70 -1.52 -0.83 1.69
CA SER A 70 -2.48 -0.02 2.43
C SER A 70 -3.88 -0.64 2.35
N ALA A 71 -4.60 -0.66 3.47
CA ALA A 71 -5.98 -1.14 3.51
C ALA A 71 -6.97 -0.22 2.77
N VAL A 72 -6.58 1.03 2.53
CA VAL A 72 -7.45 2.09 1.97
C VAL A 72 -6.96 2.61 0.62
N SER A 73 -5.75 2.26 0.19
CA SER A 73 -5.16 2.75 -1.06
C SER A 73 -4.24 1.73 -1.72
N THR A 74 -3.54 2.13 -2.76
CA THR A 74 -2.55 1.32 -3.46
C THR A 74 -1.12 1.51 -2.95
N ALA A 75 -0.93 2.32 -1.91
CA ALA A 75 0.38 2.51 -1.29
C ALA A 75 0.95 1.19 -0.75
N LYS A 76 2.24 1.00 -0.90
CA LYS A 76 2.94 -0.24 -0.55
C LYS A 76 4.15 0.03 0.34
N LEU A 77 4.45 -0.95 1.19
CA LEU A 77 5.72 -1.07 1.91
C LEU A 77 6.33 -2.42 1.53
N ASP A 78 7.36 -2.38 0.70
CA ASP A 78 7.99 -3.58 0.13
C ASP A 78 9.31 -3.88 0.82
N PHE A 79 9.33 -4.89 1.67
CA PHE A 79 10.51 -5.39 2.34
C PHE A 79 11.11 -6.65 1.70
N THR A 80 10.55 -7.16 0.59
CA THR A 80 11.03 -8.41 -0.03
C THR A 80 12.47 -8.32 -0.53
N GLN A 81 12.93 -7.12 -0.87
CA GLN A 81 14.32 -6.84 -1.25
C GLN A 81 15.05 -5.96 -0.23
N SER A 82 14.59 -5.98 1.01
CA SER A 82 15.22 -5.23 2.09
C SER A 82 16.65 -5.69 2.32
N LYS A 83 17.55 -4.73 2.48
CA LYS A 83 18.95 -4.98 2.83
C LYS A 83 19.29 -4.29 4.14
N LEU A 84 20.06 -4.96 4.98
CA LEU A 84 20.64 -4.35 6.16
C LEU A 84 21.74 -3.37 5.74
N TYR A 85 21.83 -2.23 6.42
CA TYR A 85 22.94 -1.29 6.23
C TYR A 85 24.26 -1.94 6.64
N LYS A 86 24.31 -2.57 7.79
CA LYS A 86 25.49 -3.24 8.30
C LYS A 86 25.86 -4.42 7.41
N GLY A 87 27.11 -4.42 6.94
CA GLY A 87 27.62 -5.37 5.93
C GLY A 87 27.44 -4.92 4.48
N ASN A 88 26.79 -3.77 4.24
CA ASN A 88 26.59 -3.18 2.91
C ASN A 88 26.90 -1.67 2.89
N GLU A 89 27.70 -1.19 3.81
CA GLU A 89 27.94 0.24 4.06
C GLU A 89 28.43 0.97 2.82
N ALA A 90 29.30 0.36 2.04
CA ALA A 90 29.85 0.96 0.83
C ALA A 90 28.77 1.23 -0.24
N GLU A 91 27.82 0.28 -0.41
CA GLU A 91 26.68 0.43 -1.30
C GLU A 91 25.75 1.53 -0.82
N PHE A 92 25.45 1.57 0.48
CA PHE A 92 24.51 2.53 1.04
C PHE A 92 25.05 3.95 1.06
N ARG A 93 26.34 4.16 1.27
CA ARG A 93 26.99 5.48 1.24
C ARG A 93 26.76 6.22 -0.07
N THR A 94 26.73 5.52 -1.18
CA THR A 94 26.47 6.12 -2.50
C THR A 94 25.02 6.55 -2.69
N THR A 95 24.08 5.84 -2.07
CA THR A 95 22.65 6.06 -2.21
C THR A 95 22.08 7.00 -1.12
N PHE A 96 22.58 6.86 0.12
CA PHE A 96 22.07 7.56 1.31
C PHE A 96 23.16 8.44 1.94
N ARG A 97 23.39 9.59 1.37
CA ARG A 97 24.47 10.51 1.77
C ARG A 97 24.35 11.07 3.18
N LYS A 98 23.11 11.14 3.72
CA LYS A 98 22.83 11.71 5.04
C LYS A 98 22.88 10.69 6.18
N ALA A 99 22.91 9.39 5.88
CA ALA A 99 22.85 8.34 6.88
C ALA A 99 24.01 8.42 7.90
N GLU A 100 25.22 8.58 7.41
CA GLU A 100 26.40 8.66 8.27
C GLU A 100 26.47 9.93 9.11
N GLN A 101 26.05 11.05 8.53
CA GLN A 101 26.03 12.34 9.27
C GLN A 101 25.10 12.30 10.47
N LYS A 102 23.98 11.57 10.36
CA LYS A 102 22.98 11.48 11.41
C LYS A 102 23.48 10.71 12.64
N PHE A 103 24.37 9.75 12.46
CA PHE A 103 24.85 8.84 13.51
C PHE A 103 26.36 8.93 13.73
N ASN A 104 27.05 9.92 13.19
CA ASN A 104 28.51 10.04 13.27
C ASN A 104 29.26 8.75 12.84
N GLY A 105 28.71 8.03 11.87
CA GLY A 105 29.26 6.77 11.38
C GLY A 105 28.79 5.51 12.14
N ASP A 106 28.10 5.67 13.26
CA ASP A 106 27.59 4.53 14.06
C ASP A 106 26.11 4.27 13.76
N VAL A 107 25.83 3.65 12.63
CA VAL A 107 24.48 3.33 12.20
C VAL A 107 23.94 2.12 12.96
N PRO A 108 22.70 2.16 13.47
CA PRO A 108 22.11 1.03 14.20
C PRO A 108 22.07 -0.26 13.40
N ASP A 109 22.26 -1.41 14.06
CA ASP A 109 22.25 -2.74 13.42
C ASP A 109 20.94 -3.08 12.73
N THR A 110 19.84 -2.47 13.17
CA THR A 110 18.51 -2.62 12.58
C THR A 110 18.28 -1.77 11.32
N ALA A 111 19.21 -0.87 10.99
CA ALA A 111 19.07 0.01 9.83
C ALA A 111 19.00 -0.81 8.54
N ARG A 112 17.94 -0.58 7.77
CA ARG A 112 17.65 -1.30 6.54
C ARG A 112 16.91 -0.48 5.51
N THR A 113 17.02 -0.88 4.27
CA THR A 113 16.27 -0.32 3.17
C THR A 113 14.98 -1.09 2.92
N PHE A 114 13.99 -0.41 2.40
CA PHE A 114 12.81 -1.01 1.78
C PHE A 114 12.23 -0.07 0.72
N GLY A 115 11.42 -0.63 -0.18
CA GLY A 115 10.63 0.15 -1.14
C GLY A 115 9.34 0.64 -0.49
N GLY A 116 9.04 1.92 -0.61
CA GLY A 116 7.80 2.51 -0.11
C GLY A 116 7.25 3.54 -1.09
N GLY A 117 5.94 3.67 -1.15
CA GLY A 117 5.30 4.69 -1.96
C GLY A 117 3.97 4.27 -2.55
N SER A 118 3.40 5.20 -3.33
CA SER A 118 2.22 4.97 -4.15
C SER A 118 2.56 4.26 -5.46
N THR A 119 1.54 4.02 -6.28
CA THR A 119 1.72 3.47 -7.64
C THR A 119 2.47 4.42 -8.58
N CYS A 120 2.51 5.71 -8.27
CA CYS A 120 3.17 6.72 -9.12
C CYS A 120 4.67 6.87 -8.79
N ARG A 121 5.02 6.85 -7.50
CA ARG A 121 6.40 6.98 -7.04
C ARG A 121 6.74 5.88 -6.05
N GLY A 122 7.60 4.95 -6.47
CA GLY A 122 8.33 4.11 -5.54
C GLY A 122 9.57 4.84 -5.06
N SER A 123 9.79 4.89 -3.75
CA SER A 123 11.01 5.43 -3.16
C SER A 123 11.74 4.33 -2.41
N LEU A 124 13.05 4.26 -2.58
CA LEU A 124 13.88 3.47 -1.69
C LEU A 124 14.10 4.29 -0.42
N VAL A 125 13.78 3.71 0.74
CA VAL A 125 13.83 4.38 2.03
C VAL A 125 14.79 3.63 2.94
N LEU A 126 15.53 4.37 3.76
CA LEU A 126 16.38 3.83 4.81
C LEU A 126 15.76 4.17 6.18
N VAL A 127 15.47 3.15 6.95
CA VAL A 127 14.89 3.25 8.29
C VAL A 127 15.69 2.43 9.29
N TRP A 128 15.44 2.64 10.58
CA TRP A 128 15.90 1.78 11.65
C TRP A 128 14.79 1.59 12.69
N PHE A 129 14.92 0.59 13.54
CA PHE A 129 13.92 0.27 14.55
C PHE A 129 14.52 0.43 15.95
N GLU A 130 13.86 1.24 16.76
CA GLU A 130 14.18 1.45 18.16
C GLU A 130 13.24 0.58 19.01
N ASN A 131 13.78 -0.11 20.01
CA ASN A 131 13.01 -1.00 20.90
C ASN A 131 12.14 -2.02 20.17
N ASP A 132 12.61 -2.53 19.02
CA ASP A 132 11.98 -3.53 18.17
C ASP A 132 10.64 -3.13 17.53
N ASN A 133 9.99 -2.05 17.94
CA ASN A 133 8.66 -1.69 17.46
C ASN A 133 8.48 -0.22 17.07
N VAL A 134 9.51 0.62 17.21
CA VAL A 134 9.46 2.02 16.78
C VAL A 134 10.27 2.20 15.51
N MET A 135 9.60 2.51 14.41
CA MET A 135 10.24 2.81 13.14
C MET A 135 10.69 4.27 13.12
N ARG A 136 11.93 4.50 12.70
CA ARG A 136 12.52 5.81 12.48
C ARG A 136 13.14 5.92 11.10
N PHE A 137 12.87 7.04 10.46
CA PHE A 137 13.43 7.38 9.16
C PHE A 137 14.85 7.91 9.28
N ILE A 138 15.72 7.41 8.43
CA ILE A 138 17.11 7.91 8.31
C ILE A 138 17.24 8.81 7.09
N ASP A 139 16.96 8.27 5.91
CA ASP A 139 17.11 8.95 4.64
C ASP A 139 16.24 8.31 3.55
N ALA A 140 16.06 9.03 2.44
CA ALA A 140 15.46 8.52 1.21
C ALA A 140 16.48 8.57 0.08
N GLY A 141 16.49 7.52 -0.72
CA GLY A 141 17.27 7.48 -1.96
C GLY A 141 16.73 8.46 -3.00
N PRO A 142 17.44 8.59 -4.12
CA PRO A 142 17.01 9.44 -5.21
C PRO A 142 15.63 9.02 -5.72
N THR A 143 14.74 9.99 -5.90
CA THR A 143 13.40 9.77 -6.45
C THR A 143 13.42 10.15 -7.93
N ILE A 144 12.84 9.32 -8.77
CA ILE A 144 12.60 9.68 -10.18
C ILE A 144 11.54 10.76 -10.19
N ALA A 145 11.85 11.92 -10.81
CA ALA A 145 10.90 13.00 -10.99
C ALA A 145 9.90 12.62 -12.09
N VAL A 146 8.87 11.89 -11.72
CA VAL A 146 7.71 11.63 -12.57
C VAL A 146 6.59 12.56 -12.10
N GLY A 147 5.93 13.24 -13.03
CA GLY A 147 4.74 14.03 -12.71
C GLY A 147 3.63 13.09 -12.25
N CYS A 148 3.28 13.19 -10.99
CA CYS A 148 2.15 12.47 -10.41
C CYS A 148 0.96 13.42 -10.27
N GLN A 149 -0.24 12.85 -10.17
CA GLN A 149 -1.42 13.62 -9.77
C GLN A 149 -1.20 14.18 -8.35
N LYS A 150 -1.70 15.38 -8.12
CA LYS A 150 -1.50 16.11 -6.86
C LYS A 150 -1.95 15.28 -5.64
N GLU A 151 -3.06 14.58 -5.77
CA GLU A 151 -3.65 13.75 -4.70
C GLU A 151 -2.74 12.57 -4.34
N VAL A 152 -2.07 11.98 -5.34
CA VAL A 152 -1.09 10.91 -5.13
C VAL A 152 0.17 11.44 -4.45
N GLU A 153 0.63 12.63 -4.83
CA GLU A 153 1.76 13.29 -4.16
C GLU A 153 1.45 13.67 -2.71
N GLU A 154 0.21 14.06 -2.42
CA GLU A 154 -0.25 14.33 -1.05
C GLU A 154 -0.24 13.06 -0.20
N GLN A 155 -0.68 11.92 -0.76
CA GLN A 155 -0.62 10.63 -0.08
C GLN A 155 0.82 10.15 0.16
N ASP A 156 1.74 10.35 -0.79
CA ASP A 156 3.15 10.05 -0.60
C ASP A 156 3.77 10.91 0.51
N ARG A 157 3.40 12.19 0.59
CA ARG A 157 3.81 13.05 1.71
C ARG A 157 3.24 12.59 3.04
N GLU A 158 1.98 12.15 3.07
CA GLU A 158 1.36 11.57 4.25
C GLU A 158 2.12 10.30 4.68
N LEU A 159 2.42 9.39 3.76
CA LEU A 159 3.21 8.19 4.04
C LEU A 159 4.55 8.52 4.69
N GLN A 160 5.27 9.51 4.17
CA GLN A 160 6.55 9.92 4.74
C GLN A 160 6.43 10.37 6.20
N THR A 161 5.29 10.94 6.61
CA THR A 161 5.08 11.33 8.01
C THR A 161 5.00 10.12 8.94
N TYR A 162 4.42 9.00 8.47
CA TYR A 162 4.42 7.73 9.22
C TYR A 162 5.81 7.10 9.26
N LEU A 163 6.58 7.19 8.17
CA LEU A 163 7.94 6.65 8.12
C LEU A 163 8.92 7.39 9.04
N LYS A 164 8.69 8.68 9.28
CA LYS A 164 9.56 9.51 10.13
C LYS A 164 9.65 8.98 11.55
N GLN A 165 8.51 8.68 12.15
CA GLN A 165 8.43 8.05 13.45
C GLN A 165 7.05 7.45 13.68
N SER A 166 6.98 6.14 13.81
CA SER A 166 5.76 5.41 14.15
C SER A 166 6.05 4.25 15.06
N THR A 167 5.11 3.95 15.95
CA THR A 167 5.07 2.67 16.67
C THR A 167 4.28 1.67 15.84
N ILE A 168 4.78 0.44 15.75
CA ILE A 168 4.23 -0.64 14.94
C ILE A 168 3.36 -1.54 15.81
N TYR A 169 2.14 -1.82 15.35
CA TYR A 169 1.18 -2.71 16.00
C TYR A 169 0.72 -3.78 15.02
N PHE A 170 0.31 -4.93 15.55
CA PHE A 170 -0.23 -6.04 14.78
C PHE A 170 -1.56 -6.52 15.37
N ASN A 171 -2.42 -7.10 14.52
CA ASN A 171 -3.53 -7.91 14.98
C ASN A 171 -3.02 -9.28 15.48
N GLU A 172 -3.88 -10.06 16.14
CA GLU A 172 -3.50 -11.38 16.71
C GLU A 172 -3.01 -12.37 15.64
N VAL A 173 -3.57 -12.33 14.43
CA VAL A 173 -3.19 -13.23 13.32
C VAL A 173 -1.87 -12.80 12.67
N GLY A 174 -1.53 -11.51 12.75
CA GLY A 174 -0.32 -10.94 12.16
C GLY A 174 -0.39 -10.75 10.65
N ASP A 175 -1.57 -10.62 10.08
CA ASP A 175 -1.82 -10.30 8.68
C ASP A 175 -2.27 -8.84 8.46
N HIS A 176 -2.56 -8.13 9.55
CA HIS A 176 -2.81 -6.70 9.58
C HIS A 176 -1.80 -5.99 10.48
N MET A 177 -1.26 -4.90 9.97
CA MET A 177 -0.28 -4.06 10.65
C MET A 177 -0.77 -2.61 10.68
N TYR A 178 -0.44 -1.92 11.75
CA TYR A 178 -0.82 -0.54 11.99
C TYR A 178 0.41 0.28 12.36
N LEU A 179 0.59 1.42 11.70
CA LEU A 179 1.60 2.39 12.05
C LEU A 179 0.93 3.55 12.79
N LYS A 180 1.24 3.71 14.07
CA LYS A 180 0.77 4.83 14.87
C LYS A 180 1.83 5.93 14.87
N ARG A 181 1.51 7.03 14.20
CA ARG A 181 2.39 8.18 14.05
C ARG A 181 2.63 8.87 15.39
N ALA A 182 3.90 9.14 15.72
CA ALA A 182 4.26 9.73 17.00
C ALA A 182 3.80 11.17 17.17
N SER A 183 3.70 11.94 16.08
CA SER A 183 3.41 13.39 16.15
C SER A 183 2.00 13.71 16.63
N ASP A 184 1.00 12.90 16.25
CA ASP A 184 -0.43 13.16 16.52
C ASP A 184 -1.24 11.91 16.88
N GLY A 185 -0.60 10.74 16.90
CA GLY A 185 -1.29 9.47 17.18
C GLY A 185 -2.16 8.95 16.04
N ALA A 186 -2.14 9.57 14.87
CA ALA A 186 -2.84 9.05 13.70
C ALA A 186 -2.32 7.65 13.34
N VAL A 187 -3.21 6.80 12.83
CA VAL A 187 -2.92 5.40 12.55
C VAL A 187 -3.14 5.10 11.07
N SER A 188 -2.17 4.48 10.42
CA SER A 188 -2.33 3.91 9.09
C SER A 188 -2.47 2.39 9.18
N HIS A 189 -3.34 1.82 8.33
CA HIS A 189 -3.66 0.40 8.32
C HIS A 189 -3.12 -0.27 7.06
N TRP A 190 -2.42 -1.37 7.25
CA TRP A 190 -1.74 -2.14 6.22
C TRP A 190 -2.14 -3.61 6.29
N LYS A 191 -2.28 -4.24 5.14
CA LYS A 191 -2.56 -5.66 5.00
C LYS A 191 -1.37 -6.37 4.40
N LEU A 192 -1.13 -7.59 4.82
CA LEU A 192 -0.16 -8.46 4.17
C LEU A 192 -0.56 -8.65 2.70
N ALA A 193 0.34 -8.34 1.78
CA ALA A 193 0.08 -8.56 0.37
C ALA A 193 0.04 -10.05 0.07
N ASN A 194 -1.01 -10.51 -0.63
CA ASN A 194 -1.07 -11.87 -1.17
C ASN A 194 -0.10 -12.00 -2.34
N ALA A 195 0.48 -13.18 -2.53
CA ALA A 195 1.45 -13.45 -3.60
C ALA A 195 0.89 -13.11 -5.01
N GLU A 196 -0.42 -13.14 -5.20
CA GLU A 196 -1.09 -12.81 -6.47
C GLU A 196 -1.11 -11.31 -6.79
N THR A 197 -0.96 -10.44 -5.80
CA THR A 197 -0.97 -8.98 -6.00
C THR A 197 0.38 -8.45 -6.49
N VAL A 198 1.44 -9.23 -6.40
CA VAL A 198 2.81 -8.81 -6.76
C VAL A 198 3.04 -8.86 -8.28
N ASN A 199 2.26 -9.65 -9.03
CA ASN A 199 2.47 -9.87 -10.47
C ASN A 199 1.66 -8.95 -11.41
N ARG A 200 1.04 -7.88 -10.90
CA ARG A 200 0.25 -6.93 -11.71
C ARG A 200 0.78 -5.50 -11.68
N SER A 201 2.08 -5.34 -11.72
CA SER A 201 2.69 -4.01 -11.92
C SER A 201 3.68 -4.04 -13.06
#